data_23b746ee8430e6f1354323239e900bb1
#
_entry.id   23b746ee8430e6f1354323239e900bb1
#
_cell.length_a   1.000
_cell.length_b   1.000
_cell.length_c   1.000
_cell.angle_alpha   90.00
_cell.angle_beta   90.00
_cell.angle_gamma   90.00
#
_symmetry.space_group_name_H-M   'P 1'
#
loop_
_entity.id
_entity.type
_entity.pdbx_description
1 polymer ?
#
loop_
_entity_poly.entity_id
_entity_poly.type
_entity_poly.pdbx_seq_one_letter_code
_entity_poly.pdbx_strand_id
1 'polypeptide(L)'
;MINASEAREDDETFKNPVDVMFDELEARDPDHFAVKQYRKYKLAAGKTAKSILISCGARLAPFDIAELRELMSYDEMELDTIGDRKTALFVIISDTDDTFNFVVAIMYSQLFNLLCDKADDVYNGRLPVHVRCLLDEFANIGQIPKFDKLIATIRSREISASIILQSQSQLKTIYKDAADTITGNCDCTLFLGGKEKSTLKEISEDRKSTRLNSSHANESRMPSSA
;
A
#
# COMPACT_ATOMS: atom_id res chain seq x y z
N MET A 1 21.22 -13.99 -7.49
CA MET A 1 21.87 -12.71 -7.84
C MET A 1 22.61 -12.09 -6.66
N ILE A 2 21.97 -11.82 -5.53
CA ILE A 2 22.62 -11.16 -4.38
C ILE A 2 23.85 -11.93 -3.92
N ASN A 3 23.76 -13.25 -3.73
CA ASN A 3 24.88 -14.10 -3.34
C ASN A 3 26.00 -14.20 -4.39
N ALA A 4 25.71 -13.91 -5.65
CA ALA A 4 26.69 -13.92 -6.74
C ALA A 4 27.37 -12.56 -6.95
N SER A 5 26.95 -11.52 -6.24
CA SER A 5 27.49 -10.16 -6.36
C SER A 5 28.55 -9.82 -5.30
N GLU A 6 29.01 -10.80 -4.51
CA GLU A 6 30.06 -10.58 -3.52
C GLU A 6 31.36 -10.12 -4.21
N ALA A 7 31.81 -8.91 -3.85
CA ALA A 7 33.08 -8.37 -4.27
C ALA A 7 34.20 -8.96 -3.39
N ARG A 8 35.32 -9.41 -4.00
CA ARG A 8 36.56 -9.66 -3.29
C ARG A 8 37.27 -8.32 -3.07
N GLU A 9 37.53 -7.99 -1.83
CA GLU A 9 38.09 -6.67 -1.43
C GLU A 9 39.54 -6.46 -1.95
N ASP A 10 40.24 -7.53 -2.40
CA ASP A 10 41.68 -7.53 -2.70
C ASP A 10 42.00 -7.51 -4.19
N ASP A 11 41.00 -7.49 -5.09
CA ASP A 11 41.27 -7.55 -6.54
C ASP A 11 40.32 -6.61 -7.31
N GLU A 12 40.83 -5.45 -7.70
CA GLU A 12 40.08 -4.45 -8.48
C GLU A 12 39.72 -4.95 -9.89
N THR A 13 40.32 -6.04 -10.36
CA THR A 13 40.05 -6.64 -11.68
C THR A 13 39.01 -7.76 -11.61
N PHE A 14 38.63 -8.17 -10.41
CA PHE A 14 37.68 -9.27 -10.24
C PHE A 14 36.26 -8.87 -10.70
N LYS A 15 35.79 -9.54 -11.74
CA LYS A 15 34.42 -9.48 -12.21
C LYS A 15 33.61 -10.65 -11.64
N ASN A 16 32.61 -10.36 -10.83
CA ASN A 16 31.70 -11.40 -10.38
C ASN A 16 30.71 -11.80 -11.50
N PRO A 17 29.97 -12.92 -11.38
CA PRO A 17 29.04 -13.39 -12.41
C PRO A 17 27.96 -12.36 -12.79
N VAL A 18 27.58 -11.49 -11.86
CA VAL A 18 26.58 -10.43 -12.11
C VAL A 18 27.21 -9.31 -12.95
N ASP A 19 28.47 -8.95 -12.71
CA ASP A 19 29.19 -7.99 -13.55
C ASP A 19 29.24 -8.46 -15.00
N VAL A 20 29.60 -9.73 -15.24
CA VAL A 20 29.66 -10.30 -16.59
C VAL A 20 28.30 -10.24 -17.28
N MET A 21 27.24 -10.60 -16.58
CA MET A 21 25.87 -10.55 -17.12
C MET A 21 25.44 -9.12 -17.49
N PHE A 22 25.80 -8.13 -16.68
CA PHE A 22 25.49 -6.73 -16.98
C PHE A 22 26.37 -6.16 -18.09
N ASP A 23 27.65 -6.58 -18.19
CA ASP A 23 28.51 -6.23 -19.31
C ASP A 23 27.97 -6.77 -20.65
N GLU A 24 27.45 -8.00 -20.67
CA GLU A 24 26.79 -8.57 -21.85
C GLU A 24 25.50 -7.84 -22.22
N LEU A 25 24.70 -7.48 -21.22
CA LEU A 25 23.47 -6.70 -21.45
C LEU A 25 23.79 -5.31 -21.97
N GLU A 26 24.79 -4.65 -21.41
CA GLU A 26 25.28 -3.34 -21.83
C GLU A 26 25.81 -3.35 -23.29
N ALA A 27 26.51 -4.42 -23.67
CA ALA A 27 26.97 -4.58 -25.05
C ALA A 27 25.84 -4.72 -26.07
N ARG A 28 24.68 -5.26 -25.66
CA ARG A 28 23.49 -5.40 -26.51
C ARG A 28 22.60 -4.14 -26.51
N ASP A 29 22.40 -3.54 -25.34
CA ASP A 29 21.56 -2.36 -25.14
C ASP A 29 22.19 -1.47 -24.05
N PRO A 30 23.03 -0.50 -24.45
CA PRO A 30 23.68 0.44 -23.53
C PRO A 30 22.71 1.32 -22.75
N ASP A 31 21.50 1.53 -23.29
CA ASP A 31 20.47 2.37 -22.72
C ASP A 31 19.46 1.60 -21.85
N HIS A 32 19.62 0.29 -21.74
CA HIS A 32 18.73 -0.55 -20.93
C HIS A 32 18.61 -0.03 -19.49
N PHE A 33 17.37 0.05 -18.99
CA PHE A 33 17.09 0.58 -17.64
C PHE A 33 17.93 -0.11 -16.55
N ALA A 34 18.00 -1.45 -16.58
CA ALA A 34 18.75 -2.23 -15.59
C ALA A 34 20.25 -1.91 -15.59
N VAL A 35 20.86 -1.71 -16.78
CA VAL A 35 22.26 -1.31 -16.91
C VAL A 35 22.50 0.04 -16.23
N LYS A 36 21.62 1.02 -16.50
CA LYS A 36 21.69 2.35 -15.87
C LYS A 36 21.60 2.28 -14.33
N GLN A 37 20.74 1.39 -13.78
CA GLN A 37 20.66 1.21 -12.33
C GLN A 37 21.89 0.48 -11.77
N TYR A 38 22.38 -0.55 -12.47
CA TYR A 38 23.57 -1.28 -12.06
C TYR A 38 24.82 -0.40 -12.03
N ARG A 39 25.01 0.46 -13.01
CA ARG A 39 26.08 1.48 -12.99
C ARG A 39 26.04 2.36 -11.74
N LYS A 40 24.82 2.81 -11.34
CA LYS A 40 24.66 3.60 -10.09
C LYS A 40 25.04 2.78 -8.85
N TYR A 41 24.67 1.52 -8.80
CA TYR A 41 25.09 0.62 -7.70
C TYR A 41 26.61 0.46 -7.65
N LYS A 42 27.27 0.32 -8.81
CA LYS A 42 28.74 0.18 -8.90
C LYS A 42 29.52 1.44 -8.49
N LEU A 43 28.86 2.60 -8.40
CA LEU A 43 29.47 3.80 -7.80
C LEU A 43 29.65 3.67 -6.28
N ALA A 44 28.89 2.78 -5.64
CA ALA A 44 29.07 2.47 -4.23
C ALA A 44 30.27 1.53 -4.08
N ALA A 45 31.28 1.95 -3.32
CA ALA A 45 32.50 1.16 -3.09
C ALA A 45 32.52 0.51 -1.71
N GLY A 46 33.21 -0.61 -1.58
CA GLY A 46 33.59 -1.26 -0.32
C GLY A 46 32.41 -1.50 0.63
N LYS A 47 32.49 -0.94 1.84
CA LYS A 47 31.50 -1.13 2.90
C LYS A 47 30.08 -0.69 2.52
N THR A 48 29.94 0.34 1.69
CA THR A 48 28.64 0.84 1.26
C THR A 48 27.93 -0.16 0.34
N ALA A 49 28.62 -0.73 -0.64
CA ALA A 49 28.08 -1.77 -1.51
C ALA A 49 27.64 -3.00 -0.71
N LYS A 50 28.48 -3.43 0.24
CA LYS A 50 28.16 -4.55 1.15
C LYS A 50 26.94 -4.28 2.01
N SER A 51 26.77 -3.06 2.56
CA SER A 51 25.60 -2.67 3.32
C SER A 51 24.32 -2.66 2.48
N ILE A 52 24.40 -2.23 1.21
CA ILE A 52 23.28 -2.30 0.27
C ILE A 52 22.85 -3.75 0.05
N LEU A 53 23.80 -4.65 -0.23
CA LEU A 53 23.52 -6.07 -0.46
C LEU A 53 22.91 -6.75 0.77
N ILE A 54 23.43 -6.48 1.97
CA ILE A 54 22.89 -7.00 3.23
C ILE A 54 21.44 -6.51 3.43
N SER A 55 21.21 -5.22 3.21
CA SER A 55 19.86 -4.63 3.33
C SER A 55 18.87 -5.23 2.32
N CYS A 56 19.30 -5.45 1.08
CA CYS A 56 18.49 -6.12 0.06
C CYS A 56 18.23 -7.58 0.44
N GLY A 57 19.27 -8.31 0.89
CA GLY A 57 19.15 -9.69 1.32
C GLY A 57 18.15 -9.87 2.46
N ALA A 58 18.23 -9.03 3.48
CA ALA A 58 17.30 -9.07 4.61
C ALA A 58 15.85 -8.83 4.19
N ARG A 59 15.59 -7.93 3.23
CA ARG A 59 14.24 -7.65 2.73
C ARG A 59 13.70 -8.73 1.80
N LEU A 60 14.58 -9.45 1.10
CA LEU A 60 14.21 -10.51 0.19
C LEU A 60 14.23 -11.91 0.83
N ALA A 61 14.69 -12.01 2.08
CA ALA A 61 14.76 -13.27 2.81
C ALA A 61 13.42 -14.06 2.85
N PRO A 62 12.23 -13.42 2.96
CA PRO A 62 10.97 -14.16 2.90
C PRO A 62 10.78 -14.96 1.60
N PHE A 63 11.35 -14.49 0.48
CA PHE A 63 11.29 -15.18 -0.81
C PHE A 63 12.26 -16.38 -0.93
N ASP A 64 13.05 -16.68 0.10
CA ASP A 64 13.79 -17.94 0.19
C ASP A 64 12.87 -19.12 0.51
N ILE A 65 11.64 -18.85 1.00
CA ILE A 65 10.60 -19.84 1.23
C ILE A 65 10.04 -20.29 -0.14
N ALA A 66 10.15 -21.60 -0.42
CA ALA A 66 9.79 -22.15 -1.72
C ALA A 66 8.30 -21.94 -2.06
N GLU A 67 7.43 -22.14 -1.09
CA GLU A 67 5.99 -22.00 -1.22
C GLU A 67 5.58 -20.55 -1.53
N LEU A 68 6.27 -19.57 -0.93
CA LEU A 68 6.02 -18.18 -1.24
C LEU A 68 6.49 -17.81 -2.66
N ARG A 69 7.65 -18.33 -3.09
CA ARG A 69 8.10 -18.12 -4.47
C ARG A 69 7.15 -18.73 -5.49
N GLU A 70 6.64 -19.92 -5.23
CA GLU A 70 5.65 -20.57 -6.08
C GLU A 70 4.38 -19.74 -6.17
N LEU A 71 3.81 -19.33 -5.02
CA LEU A 71 2.63 -18.47 -4.95
C LEU A 71 2.78 -17.17 -5.76
N MET A 72 3.99 -16.59 -5.77
CA MET A 72 4.26 -15.31 -6.44
C MET A 72 4.78 -15.45 -7.88
N SER A 73 4.86 -16.67 -8.43
CA SER A 73 5.46 -16.91 -9.75
C SER A 73 4.49 -16.77 -10.91
N TYR A 74 3.19 -16.75 -10.66
CA TYR A 74 2.13 -16.64 -11.66
C TYR A 74 0.92 -15.90 -11.10
N ASP A 75 0.07 -15.36 -11.97
CA ASP A 75 -1.15 -14.65 -11.60
C ASP A 75 -2.36 -15.58 -11.68
N GLU A 76 -2.95 -15.87 -10.52
CA GLU A 76 -4.21 -16.62 -10.40
C GLU A 76 -5.39 -15.72 -10.02
N MET A 77 -5.11 -14.52 -9.50
CA MET A 77 -6.16 -13.67 -8.92
C MET A 77 -6.86 -12.81 -9.95
N GLU A 78 -6.22 -12.53 -11.10
CA GLU A 78 -6.74 -11.64 -12.12
C GLU A 78 -7.33 -10.34 -11.52
N LEU A 79 -6.57 -9.70 -10.63
CA LEU A 79 -7.02 -8.54 -9.85
C LEU A 79 -7.56 -7.41 -10.73
N ASP A 80 -7.06 -7.29 -11.95
CA ASP A 80 -7.48 -6.31 -12.95
C ASP A 80 -8.90 -6.54 -13.47
N THR A 81 -9.48 -7.73 -13.26
CA THR A 81 -10.83 -8.07 -13.73
C THR A 81 -11.93 -7.85 -12.70
N ILE A 82 -11.57 -7.55 -11.44
CA ILE A 82 -12.53 -7.46 -10.33
C ILE A 82 -13.59 -6.37 -10.58
N GLY A 83 -13.23 -5.28 -11.25
CA GLY A 83 -14.16 -4.19 -11.61
C GLY A 83 -14.97 -4.41 -12.88
N ASP A 84 -14.73 -5.49 -13.63
CA ASP A 84 -15.41 -5.78 -14.90
C ASP A 84 -16.66 -6.65 -14.71
N ARG A 85 -16.63 -7.53 -13.74
CA ARG A 85 -17.69 -8.52 -13.45
C ARG A 85 -17.94 -8.66 -11.96
N LYS A 86 -19.11 -9.15 -11.58
CA LYS A 86 -19.43 -9.46 -10.18
C LYS A 86 -18.50 -10.56 -9.65
N THR A 87 -17.58 -10.18 -8.81
CA THR A 87 -16.54 -11.04 -8.24
C THR A 87 -16.53 -10.91 -6.73
N ALA A 88 -16.26 -11.97 -6.00
CA ALA A 88 -15.97 -11.95 -4.57
C ALA A 88 -14.57 -12.51 -4.34
N LEU A 89 -13.65 -11.69 -3.86
CA LEU A 89 -12.31 -12.09 -3.46
C LEU A 89 -12.25 -12.17 -1.93
N PHE A 90 -11.91 -13.33 -1.40
CA PHE A 90 -11.69 -13.54 0.04
C PHE A 90 -10.18 -13.64 0.32
N VAL A 91 -9.68 -12.72 1.12
CA VAL A 91 -8.28 -12.67 1.54
C VAL A 91 -8.21 -13.08 3.00
N ILE A 92 -7.65 -14.24 3.27
CA ILE A 92 -7.52 -14.79 4.62
C ILE A 92 -6.09 -14.58 5.09
N ILE A 93 -5.94 -13.87 6.21
CA ILE A 93 -4.65 -13.60 6.86
C ILE A 93 -4.64 -14.15 8.28
N SER A 94 -3.45 -14.44 8.80
CA SER A 94 -3.30 -14.88 10.19
C SER A 94 -3.50 -13.71 11.16
N ASP A 95 -4.16 -13.96 12.29
CA ASP A 95 -4.32 -12.98 13.37
C ASP A 95 -3.09 -12.94 14.29
N THR A 96 -2.30 -14.01 14.30
CA THR A 96 -1.20 -14.22 15.25
C THR A 96 0.19 -14.18 14.64
N ASP A 97 0.29 -14.26 13.31
CA ASP A 97 1.55 -14.26 12.57
C ASP A 97 1.53 -13.18 11.48
N ASP A 98 2.37 -12.17 11.63
CA ASP A 98 2.50 -11.02 10.74
C ASP A 98 3.59 -11.18 9.67
N THR A 99 4.28 -12.32 9.66
CA THR A 99 5.42 -12.60 8.77
C THR A 99 5.12 -12.33 7.30
N PHE A 100 3.90 -12.64 6.85
CA PHE A 100 3.48 -12.51 5.45
C PHE A 100 2.55 -11.32 5.18
N ASN A 101 2.29 -10.46 6.15
CA ASN A 101 1.40 -9.31 5.96
C ASN A 101 1.86 -8.36 4.85
N PHE A 102 3.18 -8.30 4.60
CA PHE A 102 3.71 -7.51 3.48
C PHE A 102 3.21 -7.99 2.11
N VAL A 103 2.94 -9.29 1.92
CA VAL A 103 2.36 -9.85 0.68
C VAL A 103 0.96 -9.30 0.46
N VAL A 104 0.17 -9.26 1.52
CA VAL A 104 -1.20 -8.72 1.50
C VAL A 104 -1.18 -7.20 1.21
N ALA A 105 -0.26 -6.47 1.82
CA ALA A 105 -0.08 -5.05 1.55
C ALA A 105 0.32 -4.76 0.09
N ILE A 106 1.19 -5.61 -0.50
CA ILE A 106 1.55 -5.54 -1.92
C ILE A 106 0.32 -5.84 -2.80
N MET A 107 -0.42 -6.91 -2.50
CA MET A 107 -1.64 -7.27 -3.22
C MET A 107 -2.65 -6.11 -3.23
N TYR A 108 -2.95 -5.49 -2.09
CA TYR A 108 -3.85 -4.32 -2.06
C TYR A 108 -3.29 -3.13 -2.83
N SER A 109 -1.99 -2.89 -2.75
CA SER A 109 -1.35 -1.83 -3.55
C SER A 109 -1.52 -2.09 -5.05
N GLN A 110 -1.34 -3.32 -5.52
CA GLN A 110 -1.57 -3.72 -6.90
C GLN A 110 -3.05 -3.60 -7.27
N LEU A 111 -3.95 -4.13 -6.45
CA LEU A 111 -5.40 -4.07 -6.68
C LEU A 111 -5.87 -2.63 -6.91
N PHE A 112 -5.55 -1.71 -6.00
CA PHE A 112 -5.98 -0.33 -6.14
C PHE A 112 -5.39 0.35 -7.37
N ASN A 113 -4.11 0.13 -7.68
CA ASN A 113 -3.48 0.70 -8.87
C ASN A 113 -4.13 0.15 -10.14
N LEU A 114 -4.26 -1.18 -10.28
CA LEU A 114 -4.87 -1.81 -11.45
C LEU A 114 -6.32 -1.35 -11.69
N LEU A 115 -7.11 -1.27 -10.62
CA LEU A 115 -8.51 -0.81 -10.72
C LEU A 115 -8.59 0.68 -11.09
N CYS A 116 -7.72 1.52 -10.54
CA CYS A 116 -7.68 2.95 -10.88
C CYS A 116 -7.24 3.17 -12.33
N ASP A 117 -6.14 2.53 -12.75
CA ASP A 117 -5.62 2.64 -14.10
C ASP A 117 -6.67 2.13 -15.12
N LYS A 118 -7.31 1.01 -14.83
CA LYS A 118 -8.36 0.46 -15.69
C LYS A 118 -9.60 1.35 -15.77
N ALA A 119 -10.01 1.94 -14.64
CA ALA A 119 -11.11 2.91 -14.64
C ALA A 119 -10.78 4.11 -15.53
N ASP A 120 -9.56 4.65 -15.44
CA ASP A 120 -9.16 5.83 -16.18
C ASP A 120 -8.90 5.53 -17.67
N ASP A 121 -8.15 4.45 -17.97
CA ASP A 121 -7.68 4.17 -19.33
C ASP A 121 -8.70 3.42 -20.19
N VAL A 122 -9.56 2.59 -19.58
CA VAL A 122 -10.49 1.73 -20.32
C VAL A 122 -11.95 2.21 -20.20
N TYR A 123 -12.35 2.71 -19.03
CA TYR A 123 -13.76 2.98 -18.70
C TYR A 123 -14.09 4.48 -18.50
N ASN A 124 -13.27 5.38 -19.01
CA ASN A 124 -13.51 6.83 -18.93
C ASN A 124 -13.72 7.35 -17.50
N GLY A 125 -12.97 6.81 -16.56
CA GLY A 125 -12.91 7.25 -15.16
C GLY A 125 -13.79 6.48 -14.17
N ARG A 126 -14.59 5.50 -14.62
CA ARG A 126 -15.48 4.73 -13.72
C ARG A 126 -15.55 3.26 -14.09
N LEU A 127 -15.32 2.38 -13.12
CA LEU A 127 -15.52 0.94 -13.32
C LEU A 127 -16.98 0.59 -13.59
N PRO A 128 -17.27 -0.38 -14.46
CA PRO A 128 -18.63 -0.83 -14.76
C PRO A 128 -19.31 -1.53 -13.58
N VAL A 129 -18.54 -2.15 -12.68
CA VAL A 129 -19.02 -2.78 -11.45
C VAL A 129 -18.37 -2.11 -10.27
N HIS A 130 -19.18 -1.67 -9.30
CA HIS A 130 -18.68 -1.06 -8.07
C HIS A 130 -17.85 -2.09 -7.27
N VAL A 131 -16.63 -1.71 -6.90
CA VAL A 131 -15.73 -2.53 -6.08
C VAL A 131 -15.76 -2.05 -4.64
N ARG A 132 -16.19 -2.90 -3.72
CA ARG A 132 -16.20 -2.60 -2.30
C ARG A 132 -15.15 -3.42 -1.56
N CYS A 133 -14.15 -2.77 -1.00
CA CYS A 133 -13.14 -3.38 -0.15
C CYS A 133 -13.61 -3.38 1.31
N LEU A 134 -13.84 -4.55 1.89
CA LEU A 134 -14.11 -4.72 3.31
C LEU A 134 -12.79 -5.10 4.00
N LEU A 135 -12.17 -4.15 4.67
CA LEU A 135 -10.85 -4.29 5.27
C LEU A 135 -11.01 -4.54 6.77
N ASP A 136 -11.36 -5.79 7.09
CA ASP A 136 -11.47 -6.23 8.47
C ASP A 136 -10.09 -6.36 9.11
N GLU A 137 -9.99 -6.08 10.39
CA GLU A 137 -8.70 -6.02 11.12
C GLU A 137 -7.62 -5.26 10.35
N PHE A 138 -7.96 -4.09 9.82
CA PHE A 138 -7.12 -3.30 8.90
C PHE A 138 -5.70 -3.08 9.43
N ALA A 139 -5.55 -3.00 10.75
CA ALA A 139 -4.24 -2.88 11.37
C ALA A 139 -3.33 -4.10 11.12
N ASN A 140 -3.89 -5.29 10.93
CA ASN A 140 -3.12 -6.51 10.70
C ASN A 140 -2.59 -6.62 9.26
N ILE A 141 -3.19 -5.90 8.31
CA ILE A 141 -2.70 -5.87 6.91
C ILE A 141 -1.32 -5.21 6.83
N GLY A 142 -0.96 -4.39 7.81
CA GLY A 142 0.22 -3.54 7.75
C GLY A 142 -0.02 -2.26 6.93
N GLN A 143 1.06 -1.58 6.57
CA GLN A 143 0.95 -0.33 5.83
C GLN A 143 0.80 -0.61 4.32
N ILE A 144 -0.36 -0.30 3.75
CA ILE A 144 -0.55 -0.24 2.30
C ILE A 144 0.12 1.05 1.78
N PRO A 145 1.10 0.95 0.87
CA PRO A 145 1.81 2.13 0.37
C PRO A 145 0.86 3.18 -0.23
N LYS A 146 1.00 4.45 0.17
CA LYS A 146 0.21 5.60 -0.33
C LYS A 146 -1.31 5.47 -0.16
N PHE A 147 -1.77 4.69 0.80
CA PHE A 147 -3.21 4.47 1.04
C PHE A 147 -3.96 5.77 1.37
N ASP A 148 -3.31 6.71 2.06
CA ASP A 148 -3.82 8.07 2.31
C ASP A 148 -4.22 8.82 1.04
N LYS A 149 -3.44 8.67 -0.03
CA LYS A 149 -3.73 9.26 -1.34
C LYS A 149 -4.77 8.45 -2.11
N LEU A 150 -4.68 7.14 -2.04
CA LEU A 150 -5.63 6.25 -2.70
C LEU A 150 -7.04 6.48 -2.20
N ILE A 151 -7.27 6.49 -0.90
CA ILE A 151 -8.63 6.65 -0.32
C ILE A 151 -9.30 7.97 -0.72
N ALA A 152 -8.52 9.01 -0.99
CA ALA A 152 -9.04 10.30 -1.45
C ALA A 152 -9.52 10.26 -2.92
N THR A 153 -9.06 9.30 -3.72
CA THR A 153 -9.27 9.30 -5.18
C THR A 153 -10.15 8.15 -5.70
N ILE A 154 -10.28 7.06 -4.94
CA ILE A 154 -10.97 5.83 -5.39
C ILE A 154 -12.47 6.02 -5.61
N ARG A 155 -13.10 6.94 -4.87
CA ARG A 155 -14.56 7.18 -4.92
C ARG A 155 -15.08 7.49 -6.32
N SER A 156 -14.39 8.35 -7.06
CA SER A 156 -14.79 8.73 -8.43
C SER A 156 -14.76 7.56 -9.40
N ARG A 157 -13.96 6.54 -9.10
CA ARG A 157 -13.73 5.35 -9.92
C ARG A 157 -14.62 4.16 -9.60
N GLU A 158 -15.69 4.36 -8.82
CA GLU A 158 -16.58 3.29 -8.33
C GLU A 158 -15.87 2.30 -7.40
N ILE A 159 -14.93 2.78 -6.60
CA ILE A 159 -14.24 1.96 -5.59
C ILE A 159 -14.53 2.56 -4.21
N SER A 160 -14.89 1.73 -3.24
CA SER A 160 -15.08 2.13 -1.85
C SER A 160 -14.33 1.21 -0.89
N ALA A 161 -13.93 1.75 0.25
CA ALA A 161 -13.29 1.00 1.33
C ALA A 161 -14.09 1.15 2.63
N SER A 162 -14.29 0.03 3.31
CA SER A 162 -14.79 -0.01 4.69
C SER A 162 -13.63 -0.48 5.58
N ILE A 163 -13.10 0.43 6.38
CA ILE A 163 -11.96 0.18 7.26
C ILE A 163 -12.51 -0.17 8.64
N ILE A 164 -12.18 -1.37 9.13
CA ILE A 164 -12.63 -1.86 10.42
C ILE A 164 -11.42 -1.91 11.37
N LEU A 165 -11.55 -1.27 12.50
CA LEU A 165 -10.51 -1.12 13.51
C LEU A 165 -11.07 -1.38 14.90
N GLN A 166 -10.26 -1.87 15.80
CA GLN A 166 -10.60 -2.00 17.23
C GLN A 166 -10.45 -0.64 17.94
N SER A 167 -9.54 0.22 17.46
CA SER A 167 -9.34 1.57 17.99
C SER A 167 -8.65 2.48 16.95
N GLN A 168 -8.85 3.79 17.08
CA GLN A 168 -8.15 4.78 16.24
C GLN A 168 -6.63 4.80 16.47
N SER A 169 -6.18 4.41 17.66
CA SER A 169 -4.74 4.33 17.95
C SER A 169 -4.01 3.30 17.08
N GLN A 170 -4.67 2.22 16.66
CA GLN A 170 -4.10 1.27 15.70
C GLN A 170 -3.75 1.93 14.37
N LEU A 171 -4.66 2.74 13.83
CA LEU A 171 -4.43 3.47 12.58
C LEU A 171 -3.25 4.46 12.73
N LYS A 172 -3.22 5.21 13.83
CA LYS A 172 -2.14 6.17 14.14
C LYS A 172 -0.78 5.50 14.30
N THR A 173 -0.73 4.30 14.83
CA THR A 173 0.52 3.52 14.96
C THR A 173 1.11 3.18 13.60
N ILE A 174 0.30 2.77 12.63
CA ILE A 174 0.74 2.31 11.32
C ILE A 174 0.97 3.48 10.36
N TYR A 175 0.01 4.40 10.27
CA TYR A 175 0.01 5.47 9.28
C TYR A 175 0.51 6.83 9.81
N LYS A 176 0.75 6.93 11.11
CA LYS A 176 1.26 8.16 11.77
C LYS A 176 0.42 9.38 11.37
N ASP A 177 1.05 10.42 10.85
CA ASP A 177 0.38 11.68 10.44
C ASP A 177 -0.64 11.48 9.30
N ALA A 178 -0.49 10.43 8.48
CA ALA A 178 -1.44 10.10 7.41
C ALA A 178 -2.76 9.49 7.94
N ALA A 179 -2.82 9.06 9.20
CA ALA A 179 -4.04 8.49 9.80
C ALA A 179 -5.21 9.47 9.77
N ASP A 180 -4.97 10.74 10.09
CA ASP A 180 -6.01 11.77 10.09
C ASP A 180 -6.54 12.05 8.66
N THR A 181 -5.67 11.96 7.65
CA THR A 181 -6.07 12.05 6.24
C THR A 181 -6.95 10.87 5.85
N ILE A 182 -6.61 9.66 6.27
CA ILE A 182 -7.42 8.45 6.00
C ILE A 182 -8.81 8.58 6.63
N THR A 183 -8.86 8.93 7.92
CA THR A 183 -10.12 9.11 8.64
C THR A 183 -10.97 10.23 8.04
N GLY A 184 -10.34 11.35 7.66
CA GLY A 184 -11.02 12.51 7.05
C GLY A 184 -11.60 12.23 5.66
N ASN A 185 -11.13 11.20 4.95
CA ASN A 185 -11.69 10.75 3.68
C ASN A 185 -12.77 9.66 3.82
N CYS A 186 -13.11 9.26 5.05
CA CYS A 186 -14.24 8.37 5.33
C CYS A 186 -15.49 9.19 5.57
N ASP A 187 -16.46 9.10 4.68
CA ASP A 187 -17.74 9.84 4.76
C ASP A 187 -18.59 9.48 5.99
N CYS A 188 -18.40 8.27 6.52
CA CYS A 188 -19.18 7.72 7.63
C CYS A 188 -18.25 7.05 8.65
N THR A 189 -18.46 7.35 9.92
CA THR A 189 -17.85 6.64 11.04
C THR A 189 -18.93 5.93 11.84
N LEU A 190 -18.85 4.59 11.91
CA LEU A 190 -19.74 3.78 12.74
C LEU A 190 -18.98 3.33 13.98
N PHE A 191 -19.43 3.80 15.15
CA PHE A 191 -18.85 3.41 16.42
C PHE A 191 -19.78 2.44 17.16
N LEU A 192 -19.35 1.21 17.35
CA LEU A 192 -20.09 0.14 18.00
C LEU A 192 -19.83 0.03 19.52
N GLY A 193 -19.02 0.94 20.04
CA GLY A 193 -18.62 0.94 21.44
C GLY A 193 -17.14 0.55 21.63
N GLY A 194 -16.61 0.92 22.79
CA GLY A 194 -15.21 0.64 23.15
C GLY A 194 -14.82 1.33 24.44
N LYS A 195 -13.68 0.95 25.02
CA LYS A 195 -13.16 1.53 26.28
C LYS A 195 -11.89 2.37 26.07
N GLU A 196 -11.40 2.45 24.84
CA GLU A 196 -10.18 3.20 24.52
C GLU A 196 -10.46 4.70 24.58
N LYS A 197 -9.77 5.39 25.50
CA LYS A 197 -10.07 6.78 25.90
C LYS A 197 -9.81 7.78 24.78
N SER A 198 -8.80 7.58 23.93
CA SER A 198 -8.46 8.49 22.82
C SER A 198 -9.56 8.45 21.76
N THR A 199 -10.02 7.28 21.36
CA THR A 199 -11.13 7.09 20.42
C THR A 199 -12.43 7.71 20.95
N LEU A 200 -12.75 7.46 22.22
CA LEU A 200 -13.96 8.05 22.85
C LEU A 200 -13.92 9.57 22.88
N LYS A 201 -12.76 10.15 23.16
CA LYS A 201 -12.55 11.60 23.17
C LYS A 201 -12.75 12.18 21.77
N GLU A 202 -12.12 11.62 20.77
CA GLU A 202 -12.17 12.06 19.38
C GLU A 202 -13.63 12.06 18.85
N ILE A 203 -14.33 10.95 19.03
CA ILE A 203 -15.77 10.83 18.63
C ILE A 203 -16.65 11.81 19.39
N SER A 204 -16.37 12.06 20.68
CA SER A 204 -17.13 13.04 21.49
C SER A 204 -16.90 14.48 21.01
N GLU A 205 -15.70 14.82 20.57
CA GLU A 205 -15.35 16.14 20.04
C GLU A 205 -15.98 16.38 18.68
N ASP A 206 -15.93 15.41 17.77
CA ASP A 206 -16.62 15.45 16.47
C ASP A 206 -18.13 15.68 16.61
N ARG A 207 -18.77 14.97 17.54
CA ARG A 207 -20.19 15.13 17.81
C ARG A 207 -20.56 16.52 18.34
N LYS A 208 -19.67 17.18 19.07
CA LYS A 208 -19.88 18.56 19.55
C LYS A 208 -19.77 19.57 18.41
N SER A 209 -18.78 19.42 17.52
CA SER A 209 -18.62 20.30 16.36
C SER A 209 -19.78 20.22 15.39
N THR A 210 -20.32 19.02 15.13
CA THR A 210 -21.48 18.79 14.27
C THR A 210 -22.76 19.45 14.85
N ARG A 211 -22.94 19.43 16.17
CA ARG A 211 -24.09 20.11 16.81
C ARG A 211 -23.98 21.63 16.72
N LEU A 212 -22.79 22.21 16.87
CA LEU A 212 -22.59 23.66 16.72
C LEU A 212 -22.91 24.11 15.29
N ASN A 213 -22.44 23.39 14.29
CA ASN A 213 -22.74 23.72 12.88
C ASN A 213 -24.26 23.61 12.54
N SER A 214 -24.98 22.67 13.14
CA SER A 214 -26.41 22.53 12.93
C SER A 214 -27.23 23.64 13.62
N SER A 215 -26.76 24.16 14.76
CA SER A 215 -27.41 25.30 15.44
C SER A 215 -27.23 26.61 14.66
N HIS A 216 -26.05 26.86 14.11
CA HIS A 216 -25.80 28.03 13.24
C HIS A 216 -26.59 27.99 11.92
N ALA A 217 -26.82 26.81 11.35
CA ALA A 217 -27.66 26.66 10.16
C ALA A 217 -29.13 26.94 10.41
N ASN A 218 -29.64 26.74 11.65
CA ASN A 218 -31.00 27.05 12.02
C ASN A 218 -31.21 28.54 12.31
N GLU A 219 -30.22 29.24 12.85
CA GLU A 219 -30.32 30.69 13.10
C GLU A 219 -30.36 31.52 11.81
N SER A 220 -29.75 31.03 10.73
CA SER A 220 -29.76 31.71 9.42
C SER A 220 -31.09 31.55 8.63
N ARG A 221 -32.08 30.81 9.16
CA ARG A 221 -33.39 30.57 8.52
C ARG A 221 -34.57 31.29 9.16
N MET A 222 -34.37 32.20 10.11
CA MET A 222 -35.45 33.04 10.59
C MET A 222 -35.76 34.14 9.57
N PRO A 223 -36.98 34.21 9.02
CA PRO A 223 -37.36 35.35 8.17
C PRO A 223 -37.41 36.61 9.03
N SER A 224 -36.77 37.66 8.53
CA SER A 224 -36.93 39.00 9.08
C SER A 224 -38.40 39.37 8.95
N SER A 225 -39.13 39.40 10.07
CA SER A 225 -40.45 40.00 10.14
C SER A 225 -40.34 41.48 9.91
N ALA A 226 -40.88 41.92 8.79
CA ALA A 226 -41.26 43.31 8.55
C ALA A 226 -42.45 43.70 9.40
#